data_828340c8ad6008dda80618e90a210b25
#
_entry.id   828340c8ad6008dda80618e90a210b25
#
_cell.length_a   1.000
_cell.length_b   1.000
_cell.length_c   1.000
_cell.angle_alpha   90.00
_cell.angle_beta   90.00
_cell.angle_gamma   90.00
#
_symmetry.space_group_name_H-M   'P 1'
#
loop_
_entity.id
_entity.type
_entity.pdbx_description
1 polymer ?
#
loop_
_entity_poly.entity_id
_entity_poly.type
_entity_poly.pdbx_seq_one_letter_code
_entity_poly.pdbx_strand_id
1 'polypeptide(L)'
;MSSHENGQAVQAGSNGRVKNGAAARRPAPIAEITVEPAIKVVAVSKSYGKNAVLKSITFAVAPGELVEVTGPSGAGKTTFLRLLHGQLRPSAGELWIRGQALHRRWRRGLGAMRRDVAYVFQEQRLLPRLNALEYIVLALQVHDPQVPDKVIRKRALEALQSVRLEGRGHAFPHQLSAGERQRVAVARALATRPRVLLADEPLNSLDEDNATLVTHLLEQAAAEGTTVVVASHRHTFGARQILRLPSARVSTNGARRPKASANGNAHLNGATNGHVNGNAAVKRREWWRLVVPARPRPQHAEKPWRFQLPLWRRVAALTANSYRLVVLSGLRSWSRDARQTLPVLGTIALLLMLCGTLALVGVAVQKAVGDQAGQASIVRVYLADSASQDSIDALRAKLTADPQVQSVTYISPEQALAEARQRPGLDSLSSLSSTNPFPASFDVKVRMVTQVAAVAASVKGDPAVDPLYPTSYDPDTYSRLRKIALIAGGIAAGIVLMFAAVAYAVVANAMRGIAQARRAEVGVTRLLGARDWMVRGPFVVEGLTTGAIAGALAAAVVAGAYLLATRFGASVYVQILPGVDATVVRYVLAAVITAGLLLGTATAMLGFRKAHA
;
A
#
# COMPACT_ATOMS: atom_id res chain seq x y z
N MET A 1 62.44 32.07 55.22
CA MET A 1 61.66 32.93 56.16
C MET A 1 60.54 32.05 56.64
N SER A 2 60.80 31.54 57.76
CA SER A 2 60.26 31.74 59.14
C SER A 2 58.90 31.07 59.27
N SER A 3 58.85 29.99 59.96
CA SER A 3 58.89 29.78 61.46
C SER A 3 57.45 29.81 61.96
N HIS A 4 56.93 29.01 62.78
CA HIS A 4 57.24 28.37 64.05
C HIS A 4 55.95 27.69 64.51
N GLU A 5 55.99 26.51 64.95
CA GLU A 5 56.19 26.03 66.39
C GLU A 5 54.89 25.92 67.15
N ASN A 6 54.65 24.78 67.60
CA ASN A 6 54.84 24.16 68.96
C ASN A 6 53.53 24.06 69.74
N GLY A 7 53.29 22.95 70.30
CA GLY A 7 53.39 22.52 71.69
C GLY A 7 52.37 21.42 71.97
N GLN A 8 52.78 20.17 72.28
CA GLN A 8 53.03 19.53 73.57
C GLN A 8 51.92 19.81 74.59
N ALA A 9 51.30 18.87 75.28
CA ALA A 9 51.75 17.73 76.02
C ALA A 9 50.55 16.95 76.60
N VAL A 10 50.58 15.65 76.67
CA VAL A 10 51.00 14.75 77.81
C VAL A 10 49.86 14.28 78.74
N GLN A 11 49.74 12.95 78.84
CA GLN A 11 49.39 12.05 79.97
C GLN A 11 47.87 12.02 80.40
N ALA A 12 47.29 10.95 80.84
CA ALA A 12 47.70 9.56 81.15
C ALA A 12 46.42 8.78 81.54
N GLY A 13 46.52 7.47 81.43
CA GLY A 13 45.89 6.66 82.49
C GLY A 13 44.74 5.76 82.06
N SER A 14 45.05 4.58 81.73
CA SER A 14 44.72 3.29 82.36
C SER A 14 43.32 2.70 82.20
N ASN A 15 43.38 1.42 81.95
CA ASN A 15 42.49 0.28 82.27
C ASN A 15 41.35 -0.02 81.25
N GLY A 16 41.55 -0.95 80.31
CA GLY A 16 41.33 -2.37 80.65
C GLY A 16 39.87 -2.76 80.57
N ARG A 17 39.45 -3.18 79.33
CA ARG A 17 38.49 -4.30 79.24
C ARG A 17 38.44 -4.85 77.82
N VAL A 18 39.07 -5.97 77.60
CA VAL A 18 38.92 -6.84 76.45
C VAL A 18 37.44 -7.26 76.39
N LYS A 19 36.74 -6.87 75.39
CA LYS A 19 35.49 -7.52 74.93
C LYS A 19 35.69 -8.01 73.51
N ASN A 20 36.05 -9.32 73.43
CA ASN A 20 35.85 -10.09 72.22
C ASN A 20 34.41 -10.07 71.82
N GLY A 21 34.11 -9.37 70.72
CA GLY A 21 32.86 -9.38 70.01
C GLY A 21 33.14 -9.38 68.53
N ALA A 22 33.46 -10.55 68.00
CA ALA A 22 33.46 -10.77 66.54
C ALA A 22 32.02 -10.53 66.02
N ALA A 23 31.74 -9.30 65.66
CA ALA A 23 30.56 -9.00 64.89
C ALA A 23 30.68 -9.67 63.51
N ALA A 24 30.01 -10.80 63.36
CA ALA A 24 29.81 -11.44 62.09
C ALA A 24 29.30 -10.39 61.10
N ARG A 25 30.14 -9.98 60.12
CA ARG A 25 29.72 -9.20 58.97
C ARG A 25 28.60 -9.97 58.30
N ARG A 26 27.36 -9.52 58.43
CA ARG A 26 26.26 -9.98 57.60
C ARG A 26 26.75 -9.85 56.15
N PRO A 27 26.70 -10.93 55.32
CA PRO A 27 26.99 -10.81 53.91
C PRO A 27 26.02 -9.75 53.34
N ALA A 28 26.58 -8.83 52.57
CA ALA A 28 25.78 -7.83 51.84
C ALA A 28 24.67 -8.58 51.08
N PRO A 29 23.43 -8.08 51.05
CA PRO A 29 22.36 -8.72 50.31
C PRO A 29 22.82 -8.82 48.88
N ILE A 30 22.98 -10.05 48.37
CA ILE A 30 23.17 -10.32 46.95
C ILE A 30 22.02 -9.66 46.25
N ALA A 31 22.27 -8.61 45.47
CA ALA A 31 21.25 -7.95 44.65
C ALA A 31 20.58 -9.03 43.79
N GLU A 32 19.38 -9.44 44.14
CA GLU A 32 18.55 -10.30 43.30
C GLU A 32 18.32 -9.55 41.97
N ILE A 33 19.11 -9.91 40.96
CA ILE A 33 18.88 -9.45 39.59
C ILE A 33 17.63 -10.17 39.12
N THR A 34 16.49 -9.55 39.34
CA THR A 34 15.19 -10.00 38.81
C THR A 34 15.19 -9.84 37.29
N VAL A 35 15.53 -10.94 36.59
CA VAL A 35 15.50 -10.96 35.11
C VAL A 35 14.04 -10.90 34.66
N GLU A 36 13.68 -9.84 33.92
CA GLU A 36 12.35 -9.69 33.35
C GLU A 36 12.04 -10.87 32.41
N PRO A 37 10.90 -11.57 32.56
CA PRO A 37 10.57 -12.71 31.71
C PRO A 37 10.41 -12.31 30.23
N ALA A 38 10.94 -13.14 29.32
CA ALA A 38 10.80 -12.94 27.88
C ALA A 38 9.32 -13.06 27.43
N ILE A 39 8.59 -13.98 28.08
CA ILE A 39 7.15 -14.18 27.86
C ILE A 39 6.46 -14.19 29.22
N LYS A 40 5.39 -13.38 29.37
CA LYS A 40 4.55 -13.37 30.58
C LYS A 40 3.09 -13.46 30.20
N VAL A 41 2.41 -14.47 30.69
CA VAL A 41 1.00 -14.78 30.45
C VAL A 41 0.29 -14.82 31.80
N VAL A 42 -0.73 -13.99 32.00
CA VAL A 42 -1.46 -13.88 33.26
C VAL A 42 -2.95 -14.10 33.02
N ALA A 43 -3.49 -15.20 33.54
CA ALA A 43 -4.90 -15.58 33.46
C ALA A 43 -5.49 -15.47 32.05
N VAL A 44 -4.70 -15.81 31.02
CA VAL A 44 -5.11 -15.70 29.62
C VAL A 44 -6.14 -16.77 29.28
N SER A 45 -7.25 -16.34 28.71
CA SER A 45 -8.32 -17.19 28.20
C SER A 45 -8.61 -16.89 26.74
N LYS A 46 -9.02 -17.90 25.99
CA LYS A 46 -9.44 -17.76 24.60
C LYS A 46 -10.70 -18.58 24.32
N SER A 47 -11.74 -17.89 23.85
CA SER A 47 -12.99 -18.50 23.41
C SER A 47 -13.27 -18.16 21.95
N TYR A 48 -13.91 -19.07 21.23
CA TYR A 48 -14.47 -18.90 19.90
C TYR A 48 -15.99 -19.09 20.01
N GLY A 49 -16.72 -17.98 19.99
CA GLY A 49 -18.13 -18.00 20.33
C GLY A 49 -18.34 -18.53 21.75
N LYS A 50 -19.13 -19.60 21.89
CA LYS A 50 -19.41 -20.25 23.19
C LYS A 50 -18.32 -21.27 23.62
N ASN A 51 -17.43 -21.68 22.74
CA ASN A 51 -16.41 -22.70 23.02
C ASN A 51 -15.15 -22.07 23.60
N ALA A 52 -14.85 -22.34 24.87
CA ALA A 52 -13.62 -21.92 25.54
C ALA A 52 -12.51 -22.94 25.25
N VAL A 53 -11.51 -22.53 24.45
CA VAL A 53 -10.36 -23.37 24.07
C VAL A 53 -9.24 -23.29 25.09
N LEU A 54 -8.97 -22.11 25.63
CA LEU A 54 -7.96 -21.90 26.68
C LEU A 54 -8.63 -21.23 27.88
N LYS A 55 -8.37 -21.72 29.08
CA LYS A 55 -9.00 -21.24 30.32
C LYS A 55 -7.91 -20.80 31.32
N SER A 56 -7.86 -19.50 31.61
CA SER A 56 -7.05 -18.91 32.68
C SER A 56 -5.60 -19.41 32.77
N ILE A 57 -4.88 -19.41 31.64
CA ILE A 57 -3.49 -19.84 31.60
C ILE A 57 -2.61 -18.76 32.24
N THR A 58 -1.75 -19.18 33.19
CA THR A 58 -0.75 -18.32 33.81
C THR A 58 0.61 -19.01 33.66
N PHE A 59 1.57 -18.32 33.02
CA PHE A 59 2.83 -18.90 32.60
C PHE A 59 3.89 -17.83 32.35
N ALA A 60 5.14 -18.10 32.67
CA ALA A 60 6.26 -17.21 32.42
C ALA A 60 7.46 -17.99 31.89
N VAL A 61 8.20 -17.40 30.95
CA VAL A 61 9.41 -17.99 30.36
C VAL A 61 10.55 -17.00 30.51
N ALA A 62 11.69 -17.48 31.00
CA ALA A 62 12.90 -16.69 31.11
C ALA A 62 13.56 -16.50 29.72
N PRO A 63 14.38 -15.44 29.52
CA PRO A 63 15.17 -15.29 28.30
C PRO A 63 16.13 -16.47 28.10
N GLY A 64 16.20 -17.00 26.87
CA GLY A 64 17.06 -18.13 26.52
C GLY A 64 16.56 -19.49 27.03
N GLU A 65 15.33 -19.60 27.47
CA GLU A 65 14.75 -20.85 27.95
C GLU A 65 14.01 -21.58 26.81
N LEU A 66 14.16 -22.91 26.78
CA LEU A 66 13.38 -23.80 25.93
C LEU A 66 12.21 -24.39 26.72
N VAL A 67 11.00 -24.17 26.22
CA VAL A 67 9.75 -24.62 26.83
C VAL A 67 8.97 -25.49 25.85
N GLU A 68 8.47 -26.61 26.32
CA GLU A 68 7.60 -27.50 25.55
C GLU A 68 6.16 -27.36 25.99
N VAL A 69 5.27 -27.13 25.01
CA VAL A 69 3.80 -27.07 25.19
C VAL A 69 3.21 -28.38 24.70
N THR A 70 2.71 -29.19 25.63
CA THR A 70 2.17 -30.53 25.32
C THR A 70 0.68 -30.63 25.56
N GLY A 71 0.06 -31.63 24.97
CA GLY A 71 -1.37 -31.93 25.13
C GLY A 71 -1.93 -32.68 23.92
N PRO A 72 -3.13 -33.27 24.07
CA PRO A 72 -3.78 -33.99 22.97
C PRO A 72 -4.08 -33.08 21.77
N SER A 73 -4.44 -33.68 20.64
CA SER A 73 -4.94 -32.92 19.50
C SER A 73 -6.18 -32.12 19.92
N GLY A 74 -6.28 -30.87 19.47
CA GLY A 74 -7.38 -29.99 19.89
C GLY A 74 -7.22 -29.33 21.27
N ALA A 75 -6.19 -29.64 22.06
CA ALA A 75 -5.96 -29.03 23.39
C ALA A 75 -5.69 -27.51 23.37
N GLY A 76 -5.55 -26.90 22.20
CA GLY A 76 -5.32 -25.46 22.06
C GLY A 76 -3.87 -25.04 21.93
N LYS A 77 -2.91 -25.97 21.68
CA LYS A 77 -1.49 -25.68 21.51
C LYS A 77 -1.22 -24.61 20.45
N THR A 78 -1.72 -24.83 19.25
CA THR A 78 -1.65 -23.85 18.13
C THR A 78 -2.34 -22.53 18.49
N THR A 79 -3.47 -22.56 19.18
CA THR A 79 -4.18 -21.35 19.64
C THR A 79 -3.31 -20.56 20.63
N PHE A 80 -2.64 -21.24 21.54
CA PHE A 80 -1.73 -20.62 22.50
C PHE A 80 -0.52 -19.96 21.80
N LEU A 81 0.13 -20.67 20.88
CA LEU A 81 1.24 -20.09 20.10
C LEU A 81 0.78 -18.90 19.23
N ARG A 82 -0.40 -18.98 18.62
CA ARG A 82 -0.97 -17.85 17.85
C ARG A 82 -1.30 -16.64 18.72
N LEU A 83 -1.67 -16.82 19.98
CA LEU A 83 -1.79 -15.74 20.96
C LEU A 83 -0.43 -15.10 21.25
N LEU A 84 0.61 -15.89 21.50
CA LEU A 84 1.97 -15.40 21.73
C LEU A 84 2.53 -14.65 20.53
N HIS A 85 2.22 -15.08 19.30
CA HIS A 85 2.64 -14.40 18.07
C HIS A 85 1.78 -13.16 17.74
N GLY A 86 0.73 -12.88 18.52
CA GLY A 86 -0.18 -11.79 18.25
C GLY A 86 -1.04 -11.97 16.99
N GLN A 87 -1.30 -13.21 16.56
CA GLN A 87 -2.28 -13.51 15.50
C GLN A 87 -3.70 -13.49 16.04
N LEU A 88 -3.86 -13.90 17.29
CA LEU A 88 -5.13 -13.94 18.00
C LEU A 88 -5.08 -12.99 19.20
N ARG A 89 -6.20 -12.34 19.46
CA ARG A 89 -6.39 -11.53 20.66
C ARG A 89 -6.93 -12.44 21.77
N PRO A 90 -6.38 -12.37 23.03
CA PRO A 90 -6.99 -13.05 24.16
C PRO A 90 -8.39 -12.53 24.42
N SER A 91 -9.28 -13.41 24.87
CA SER A 91 -10.64 -13.04 25.29
C SER A 91 -10.64 -12.42 26.69
N ALA A 92 -9.70 -12.86 27.55
CA ALA A 92 -9.47 -12.31 28.88
C ALA A 92 -8.00 -12.52 29.26
N GLY A 93 -7.54 -11.79 30.29
CA GLY A 93 -6.17 -11.90 30.81
C GLY A 93 -5.17 -10.99 30.11
N GLU A 94 -3.93 -11.07 30.54
CA GLU A 94 -2.82 -10.21 30.10
C GLU A 94 -1.70 -11.03 29.47
N LEU A 95 -1.20 -10.55 28.34
CA LEU A 95 -0.11 -11.17 27.59
C LEU A 95 0.99 -10.13 27.32
N TRP A 96 2.21 -10.50 27.70
CA TRP A 96 3.38 -9.65 27.59
C TRP A 96 4.50 -10.41 26.89
N ILE A 97 5.12 -9.77 25.91
CA ILE A 97 6.32 -10.27 25.24
C ILE A 97 7.40 -9.21 25.41
N ARG A 98 8.50 -9.59 26.08
CA ARG A 98 9.63 -8.70 26.36
C ARG A 98 9.19 -7.33 26.93
N GLY A 99 8.38 -7.34 27.97
CA GLY A 99 7.86 -6.14 28.61
C GLY A 99 6.78 -5.39 27.81
N GLN A 100 6.49 -5.78 26.58
CA GLN A 100 5.46 -5.16 25.77
C GLN A 100 4.10 -5.83 25.96
N ALA A 101 3.11 -5.08 26.40
CA ALA A 101 1.74 -5.56 26.61
C ALA A 101 1.01 -5.72 25.27
N LEU A 102 0.82 -6.97 24.82
CA LEU A 102 0.12 -7.29 23.57
C LEU A 102 -1.37 -6.96 23.62
N HIS A 103 -2.02 -7.17 24.75
CA HIS A 103 -3.45 -6.93 24.93
C HIS A 103 -3.84 -5.44 24.80
N ARG A 104 -2.93 -4.50 25.12
CA ARG A 104 -3.16 -3.03 25.05
C ARG A 104 -2.82 -2.46 23.66
N ARG A 105 -1.83 -3.01 22.95
CA ARG A 105 -1.30 -2.47 21.69
C ARG A 105 -1.68 -3.31 20.46
N TRP A 106 -2.83 -3.98 20.50
CA TRP A 106 -3.23 -4.95 19.48
C TRP A 106 -3.13 -4.48 18.02
N ARG A 107 -3.35 -3.21 17.74
CA ARG A 107 -3.28 -2.66 16.36
C ARG A 107 -1.97 -1.93 16.06
N ARG A 108 -1.30 -1.39 17.07
CA ARG A 108 -0.08 -0.58 16.90
C ARG A 108 1.11 -1.34 17.51
N GLY A 109 2.15 -1.61 16.69
CA GLY A 109 3.37 -2.25 17.18
C GLY A 109 3.48 -3.75 16.94
N LEU A 110 2.40 -4.46 16.51
CA LEU A 110 2.46 -5.90 16.20
C LEU A 110 3.53 -6.23 15.14
N GLY A 111 3.70 -5.39 14.12
CA GLY A 111 4.73 -5.58 13.10
C GLY A 111 6.16 -5.50 13.67
N ALA A 112 6.39 -4.61 14.64
CA ALA A 112 7.69 -4.51 15.33
C ALA A 112 7.94 -5.74 16.20
N MET A 113 6.94 -6.15 16.99
CA MET A 113 7.03 -7.34 17.84
C MET A 113 7.24 -8.62 17.01
N ARG A 114 6.54 -8.79 15.90
CA ARG A 114 6.71 -9.96 15.02
C ARG A 114 8.07 -10.05 14.36
N ARG A 115 8.83 -8.99 14.27
CA ARG A 115 10.24 -9.05 13.85
C ARG A 115 11.14 -9.66 14.95
N ASP A 116 10.80 -9.47 16.22
CA ASP A 116 11.53 -10.08 17.33
C ASP A 116 11.05 -11.52 17.66
N VAL A 117 9.85 -11.89 17.17
CA VAL A 117 9.20 -13.18 17.42
C VAL A 117 9.05 -13.96 16.11
N ALA A 118 9.90 -14.93 15.86
CA ALA A 118 9.75 -15.82 14.71
C ALA A 118 8.75 -16.94 15.01
N TYR A 119 8.06 -17.43 13.96
CA TYR A 119 7.08 -18.50 14.09
C TYR A 119 7.28 -19.55 13.00
N VAL A 120 7.49 -20.80 13.40
CA VAL A 120 7.43 -21.97 12.53
C VAL A 120 6.02 -22.53 12.57
N PHE A 121 5.30 -22.40 11.46
CA PHE A 121 3.90 -22.82 11.36
C PHE A 121 3.79 -24.32 11.11
N GLN A 122 2.76 -24.96 11.63
CA GLN A 122 2.42 -26.35 11.36
C GLN A 122 2.22 -26.61 9.85
N GLU A 123 1.51 -25.71 9.17
CA GLU A 123 1.38 -25.69 7.70
C GLU A 123 2.50 -24.85 7.09
N GLN A 124 3.67 -25.20 6.97
CA GLN A 124 4.90 -24.49 6.55
C GLN A 124 4.74 -23.08 5.92
N ARG A 125 3.59 -22.78 5.31
CA ARG A 125 3.16 -21.49 4.71
C ARG A 125 4.21 -20.86 3.80
N LEU A 126 4.86 -21.71 2.97
CA LEU A 126 5.80 -21.24 1.97
C LEU A 126 5.05 -20.47 0.89
N LEU A 127 5.68 -19.42 0.36
CA LEU A 127 5.13 -18.62 -0.73
C LEU A 127 5.37 -19.36 -2.07
N PRO A 128 4.32 -19.73 -2.83
CA PRO A 128 4.47 -20.56 -4.03
C PRO A 128 5.37 -19.96 -5.13
N ARG A 129 5.51 -18.64 -5.12
CA ARG A 129 6.25 -17.86 -6.13
C ARG A 129 7.70 -17.63 -5.81
N LEU A 130 8.13 -17.93 -4.58
CA LEU A 130 9.50 -17.76 -4.12
C LEU A 130 10.15 -19.12 -3.99
N ASN A 131 11.40 -19.24 -4.45
CA ASN A 131 12.21 -20.39 -4.14
C ASN A 131 12.68 -20.38 -2.69
N ALA A 132 13.27 -21.46 -2.21
CA ALA A 132 13.67 -21.61 -0.81
C ALA A 132 14.61 -20.48 -0.36
N LEU A 133 15.58 -20.10 -1.18
CA LEU A 133 16.52 -19.01 -0.89
C LEU A 133 15.81 -17.65 -0.84
N GLU A 134 15.00 -17.34 -1.85
CA GLU A 134 14.24 -16.08 -1.91
C GLU A 134 13.30 -15.92 -0.72
N TYR A 135 12.72 -17.03 -0.23
CA TYR A 135 11.84 -17.01 0.92
C TYR A 135 12.55 -16.65 2.23
N ILE A 136 13.77 -17.15 2.42
CA ILE A 136 14.61 -16.78 3.58
C ILE A 136 15.12 -15.34 3.43
N VAL A 137 15.56 -14.96 2.23
CA VAL A 137 15.97 -13.57 1.91
C VAL A 137 14.86 -12.58 2.23
N LEU A 138 13.61 -12.87 1.85
CA LEU A 138 12.46 -12.02 2.17
C LEU A 138 12.30 -11.83 3.69
N ALA A 139 12.40 -12.90 4.46
CA ALA A 139 12.28 -12.82 5.92
C ALA A 139 13.38 -11.94 6.53
N LEU A 140 14.62 -12.07 6.06
CA LEU A 140 15.76 -11.25 6.48
C LEU A 140 15.59 -9.78 6.08
N GLN A 141 15.11 -9.49 4.87
CA GLN A 141 14.83 -8.12 4.39
C GLN A 141 13.72 -7.44 5.20
N VAL A 142 12.68 -8.19 5.57
CA VAL A 142 11.59 -7.69 6.42
C VAL A 142 12.08 -7.42 7.83
N HIS A 143 12.92 -8.31 8.37
CA HIS A 143 13.48 -8.18 9.73
C HIS A 143 14.46 -7.00 9.80
N ASP A 144 15.41 -6.92 8.88
CA ASP A 144 16.49 -5.95 8.86
C ASP A 144 16.70 -5.32 7.46
N PRO A 145 15.87 -4.36 7.06
CA PRO A 145 15.96 -3.76 5.72
C PRO A 145 17.22 -2.91 5.49
N GLN A 146 17.99 -2.62 6.54
CA GLN A 146 19.22 -1.82 6.48
C GLN A 146 20.48 -2.66 6.20
N VAL A 147 20.33 -3.99 6.06
CA VAL A 147 21.45 -4.90 5.76
C VAL A 147 21.72 -4.93 4.26
N PRO A 148 22.97 -4.85 3.79
CA PRO A 148 23.31 -5.04 2.39
C PRO A 148 22.85 -6.42 1.87
N ASP A 149 22.31 -6.46 0.64
CA ASP A 149 21.77 -7.68 0.03
C ASP A 149 22.79 -8.83 -0.02
N LYS A 150 24.07 -8.52 -0.26
CA LYS A 150 25.15 -9.53 -0.25
C LYS A 150 25.25 -10.26 1.10
N VAL A 151 25.08 -9.53 2.21
CA VAL A 151 25.10 -10.11 3.55
C VAL A 151 23.83 -10.92 3.81
N ILE A 152 22.68 -10.41 3.40
CA ILE A 152 21.38 -11.10 3.50
C ILE A 152 21.45 -12.44 2.76
N ARG A 153 21.94 -12.45 1.51
CA ARG A 153 22.06 -13.68 0.72
C ARG A 153 23.03 -14.68 1.33
N LYS A 154 24.17 -14.21 1.83
CA LYS A 154 25.13 -15.07 2.53
C LYS A 154 24.47 -15.76 3.74
N ARG A 155 23.77 -15.01 4.60
CA ARG A 155 23.03 -15.56 5.74
C ARG A 155 21.92 -16.52 5.34
N ALA A 156 21.22 -16.23 4.24
CA ALA A 156 20.18 -17.13 3.75
C ALA A 156 20.76 -18.47 3.25
N LEU A 157 21.93 -18.44 2.61
CA LEU A 157 22.66 -19.66 2.23
C LEU A 157 23.17 -20.44 3.44
N GLU A 158 23.76 -19.76 4.44
CA GLU A 158 24.18 -20.36 5.69
C GLU A 158 23.01 -21.04 6.42
N ALA A 159 21.82 -20.40 6.42
CA ALA A 159 20.62 -20.97 7.00
C ALA A 159 20.11 -22.20 6.23
N LEU A 160 20.23 -22.25 4.91
CA LEU A 160 19.91 -23.46 4.13
C LEU A 160 20.91 -24.57 4.41
N GLN A 161 22.19 -24.25 4.54
CA GLN A 161 23.23 -25.19 4.88
C GLN A 161 23.00 -25.80 6.27
N SER A 162 22.62 -25.02 7.28
CA SER A 162 22.36 -25.53 8.63
C SER A 162 21.25 -26.59 8.69
N VAL A 163 20.33 -26.59 7.71
CA VAL A 163 19.26 -27.58 7.59
C VAL A 163 19.52 -28.63 6.48
N ARG A 164 20.73 -28.75 5.99
CA ARG A 164 21.15 -29.69 4.92
C ARG A 164 20.33 -29.54 3.64
N LEU A 165 20.20 -28.27 3.16
CA LEU A 165 19.49 -27.92 1.92
C LEU A 165 20.31 -27.01 1.00
N GLU A 166 21.65 -27.09 1.00
CA GLU A 166 22.53 -26.22 0.24
C GLU A 166 22.25 -26.29 -1.28
N GLY A 167 21.99 -27.47 -1.81
CA GLY A 167 21.69 -27.69 -3.25
C GLY A 167 20.23 -27.37 -3.63
N ARG A 168 19.34 -27.09 -2.68
CA ARG A 168 17.89 -26.90 -2.92
C ARG A 168 17.45 -25.45 -2.85
N GLY A 169 18.38 -24.49 -2.77
CA GLY A 169 18.08 -23.07 -2.64
C GLY A 169 17.20 -22.49 -3.76
N HIS A 170 17.32 -23.01 -4.98
CA HIS A 170 16.55 -22.58 -6.15
C HIS A 170 15.22 -23.33 -6.32
N ALA A 171 14.96 -24.37 -5.51
CA ALA A 171 13.73 -25.15 -5.61
C ALA A 171 12.52 -24.35 -5.10
N PHE A 172 11.43 -24.43 -5.87
CA PHE A 172 10.13 -23.86 -5.47
C PHE A 172 9.38 -24.82 -4.53
N PRO A 173 8.39 -24.34 -3.75
CA PRO A 173 7.67 -25.18 -2.80
C PRO A 173 7.06 -26.46 -3.37
N HIS A 174 6.60 -26.44 -4.62
CA HIS A 174 6.06 -27.61 -5.30
C HIS A 174 7.13 -28.65 -5.73
N GLN A 175 8.40 -28.26 -5.73
CA GLN A 175 9.55 -29.13 -6.05
C GLN A 175 10.22 -29.70 -4.78
N LEU A 176 9.74 -29.30 -3.61
CA LEU A 176 10.25 -29.72 -2.30
C LEU A 176 9.34 -30.78 -1.68
N SER A 177 9.92 -31.80 -1.04
CA SER A 177 9.19 -32.74 -0.21
C SER A 177 8.56 -32.04 1.02
N ALA A 178 7.66 -32.68 1.73
CA ALA A 178 7.05 -32.12 2.95
C ALA A 178 8.11 -31.83 4.01
N GLY A 179 9.08 -32.75 4.19
CA GLY A 179 10.18 -32.57 5.14
C GLY A 179 11.15 -31.45 4.73
N GLU A 180 11.48 -31.32 3.44
CA GLU A 180 12.29 -30.21 2.95
C GLU A 180 11.60 -28.86 3.15
N ARG A 181 10.29 -28.78 2.87
CA ARG A 181 9.51 -27.55 3.16
C ARG A 181 9.55 -27.19 4.63
N GLN A 182 9.44 -28.18 5.52
CA GLN A 182 9.53 -27.96 6.97
C GLN A 182 10.90 -27.43 7.37
N ARG A 183 11.97 -28.01 6.85
CA ARG A 183 13.35 -27.55 7.10
C ARG A 183 13.60 -26.14 6.57
N VAL A 184 13.05 -25.76 5.40
CA VAL A 184 13.09 -24.38 4.90
C VAL A 184 12.36 -23.42 5.85
N ALA A 185 11.21 -23.82 6.41
CA ALA A 185 10.47 -22.99 7.36
C ALA A 185 11.25 -22.77 8.68
N VAL A 186 11.96 -23.80 9.16
CA VAL A 186 12.84 -23.70 10.33
C VAL A 186 14.05 -22.81 10.00
N ALA A 187 14.74 -23.05 8.87
CA ALA A 187 15.87 -22.23 8.43
C ALA A 187 15.50 -20.74 8.32
N ARG A 188 14.33 -20.43 7.74
CA ARG A 188 13.80 -19.07 7.68
C ARG A 188 13.67 -18.44 9.08
N ALA A 189 13.10 -19.17 10.03
CA ALA A 189 12.89 -18.67 11.39
C ALA A 189 14.21 -18.42 12.12
N LEU A 190 15.16 -19.34 12.02
CA LEU A 190 16.48 -19.25 12.65
C LEU A 190 17.38 -18.18 12.00
N ALA A 191 17.31 -18.00 10.68
CA ALA A 191 18.12 -17.01 9.94
C ALA A 191 17.97 -15.59 10.48
N THR A 192 16.77 -15.23 11.00
CA THR A 192 16.51 -13.90 11.56
C THR A 192 17.11 -13.69 12.95
N ARG A 193 17.66 -14.76 13.58
CA ARG A 193 18.16 -14.75 14.97
C ARG A 193 17.16 -14.08 15.92
N PRO A 194 15.95 -14.64 16.02
CA PRO A 194 14.86 -14.02 16.76
C PRO A 194 15.14 -14.05 18.26
N ARG A 195 14.53 -13.14 19.01
CA ARG A 195 14.63 -13.20 20.47
C ARG A 195 13.66 -14.20 21.09
N VAL A 196 12.55 -14.45 20.40
CA VAL A 196 11.58 -15.49 20.74
C VAL A 196 11.28 -16.31 19.50
N LEU A 197 11.39 -17.61 19.60
CA LEU A 197 11.05 -18.56 18.54
C LEU A 197 9.86 -19.42 18.99
N LEU A 198 8.79 -19.38 18.24
CA LEU A 198 7.61 -20.20 18.45
C LEU A 198 7.58 -21.28 17.36
N ALA A 199 7.51 -22.54 17.73
CA ALA A 199 7.47 -23.66 16.78
C ALA A 199 6.24 -24.53 17.04
N ASP A 200 5.36 -24.64 16.04
CA ASP A 200 4.15 -25.43 16.10
C ASP A 200 4.34 -26.75 15.35
N GLU A 201 4.53 -27.82 16.10
CA GLU A 201 4.80 -29.16 15.59
C GLU A 201 5.95 -29.21 14.56
N PRO A 202 7.15 -28.69 14.90
CA PRO A 202 8.25 -28.50 13.94
C PRO A 202 8.83 -29.81 13.39
N LEU A 203 8.59 -30.93 14.05
CA LEU A 203 9.13 -32.25 13.69
C LEU A 203 8.14 -33.08 12.84
N ASN A 204 6.92 -32.59 12.62
CA ASN A 204 5.95 -33.27 11.77
C ASN A 204 6.48 -33.37 10.33
N SER A 205 6.25 -34.51 9.70
CA SER A 205 6.67 -34.80 8.32
C SER A 205 8.21 -34.92 8.13
N LEU A 206 8.96 -35.05 9.21
CA LEU A 206 10.40 -35.33 9.18
C LEU A 206 10.65 -36.81 9.53
N ASP A 207 11.64 -37.39 8.86
CA ASP A 207 12.27 -38.63 9.27
C ASP A 207 13.11 -38.43 10.55
N GLU A 208 13.58 -39.51 11.16
CA GLU A 208 14.25 -39.47 12.45
C GLU A 208 15.55 -38.64 12.43
N ASP A 209 16.32 -38.76 11.36
CA ASP A 209 17.60 -38.04 11.20
C ASP A 209 17.36 -36.50 11.06
N ASN A 210 16.36 -36.12 10.27
CA ASN A 210 16.00 -34.72 10.11
C ASN A 210 15.26 -34.15 11.33
N ALA A 211 14.49 -34.97 12.04
CA ALA A 211 13.88 -34.59 13.31
C ALA A 211 14.95 -34.31 14.39
N THR A 212 15.96 -35.18 14.49
CA THR A 212 17.11 -34.99 15.38
C THR A 212 17.88 -33.71 15.03
N LEU A 213 18.15 -33.47 13.74
CA LEU A 213 18.79 -32.23 13.28
C LEU A 213 18.00 -30.98 13.71
N VAL A 214 16.71 -30.94 13.46
CA VAL A 214 15.86 -29.79 13.82
C VAL A 214 15.78 -29.61 15.33
N THR A 215 15.70 -30.71 16.10
CA THR A 215 15.70 -30.65 17.56
C THR A 215 16.99 -29.99 18.05
N HIS A 216 18.16 -30.45 17.57
CA HIS A 216 19.46 -29.88 17.94
C HIS A 216 19.56 -28.38 17.57
N LEU A 217 19.08 -27.97 16.40
CA LEU A 217 19.09 -26.56 15.99
C LEU A 217 18.23 -25.69 16.92
N LEU A 218 17.08 -26.16 17.37
CA LEU A 218 16.22 -25.44 18.30
C LEU A 218 16.82 -25.33 19.68
N GLU A 219 17.45 -26.41 20.18
CA GLU A 219 18.18 -26.43 21.45
C GLU A 219 19.42 -25.53 21.41
N GLN A 220 20.16 -25.54 20.30
CA GLN A 220 21.29 -24.64 20.07
C GLN A 220 20.84 -23.18 20.09
N ALA A 221 19.73 -22.83 19.38
CA ALA A 221 19.19 -21.49 19.41
C ALA A 221 18.81 -21.03 20.82
N ALA A 222 18.28 -21.95 21.66
CA ALA A 222 18.01 -21.66 23.08
C ALA A 222 19.29 -21.43 23.85
N ALA A 223 20.33 -22.25 23.63
CA ALA A 223 21.63 -22.07 24.25
C ALA A 223 22.31 -20.75 23.87
N GLU A 224 22.10 -20.26 22.65
CA GLU A 224 22.57 -18.97 22.15
C GLU A 224 21.76 -17.77 22.68
N GLY A 225 20.69 -18.00 23.46
CA GLY A 225 19.91 -16.96 24.13
C GLY A 225 18.56 -16.64 23.48
N THR A 226 18.14 -17.36 22.44
CA THR A 226 16.77 -17.29 21.91
C THR A 226 15.81 -17.99 22.88
N THR A 227 14.70 -17.36 23.26
CA THR A 227 13.63 -18.02 24.02
C THR A 227 12.81 -18.89 23.07
N VAL A 228 12.79 -20.21 23.29
CA VAL A 228 12.14 -21.16 22.37
C VAL A 228 10.90 -21.76 23.01
N VAL A 229 9.76 -21.71 22.35
CA VAL A 229 8.50 -22.35 22.76
C VAL A 229 8.06 -23.31 21.66
N VAL A 230 8.09 -24.60 21.95
CA VAL A 230 7.74 -25.66 21.01
C VAL A 230 6.44 -26.33 21.41
N ALA A 231 5.47 -26.37 20.52
CA ALA A 231 4.30 -27.22 20.67
C ALA A 231 4.59 -28.60 20.06
N SER A 232 4.45 -29.66 20.85
CA SER A 232 4.70 -31.05 20.44
C SER A 232 3.64 -32.01 21.00
N HIS A 233 3.43 -33.12 20.33
CA HIS A 233 2.64 -34.22 20.85
C HIS A 233 3.47 -35.19 21.69
N ARG A 234 4.79 -35.23 21.49
CA ARG A 234 5.73 -36.11 22.15
C ARG A 234 6.75 -35.28 22.92
N HIS A 235 7.21 -35.79 24.08
CA HIS A 235 8.31 -35.18 24.81
C HIS A 235 9.63 -35.51 24.09
N THR A 236 10.08 -34.64 23.23
CA THR A 236 11.26 -34.87 22.36
C THR A 236 12.41 -33.93 22.69
N PHE A 237 12.10 -32.81 23.36
CA PHE A 237 13.08 -31.77 23.63
C PHE A 237 13.57 -31.83 25.07
N GLY A 238 14.85 -31.50 25.32
CA GLY A 238 15.43 -31.31 26.66
C GLY A 238 14.88 -30.06 27.37
N ALA A 239 13.55 -29.87 27.33
CA ALA A 239 12.90 -28.69 27.86
C ALA A 239 12.98 -28.60 29.38
N ARG A 240 13.35 -27.42 29.91
CA ARG A 240 13.34 -27.13 31.36
C ARG A 240 11.94 -27.07 31.94
N GLN A 241 10.99 -26.51 31.15
CA GLN A 241 9.61 -26.39 31.56
C GLN A 241 8.70 -27.06 30.54
N ILE A 242 7.66 -27.73 31.05
CA ILE A 242 6.62 -28.36 30.23
C ILE A 242 5.27 -27.76 30.62
N LEU A 243 4.62 -27.09 29.67
CA LEU A 243 3.25 -26.59 29.82
C LEU A 243 2.28 -27.60 29.26
N ARG A 244 1.49 -28.27 30.11
CA ARG A 244 0.49 -29.23 29.71
C ARG A 244 -0.88 -28.58 29.54
N LEU A 245 -1.42 -28.64 28.33
CA LEU A 245 -2.79 -28.21 28.01
C LEU A 245 -3.74 -29.44 27.99
N PRO A 246 -5.00 -29.31 28.38
CA PRO A 246 -5.75 -28.08 28.68
C PRO A 246 -5.66 -27.61 30.14
N SER A 247 -5.05 -28.38 31.05
CA SER A 247 -5.08 -28.12 32.50
C SER A 247 -4.10 -27.07 33.01
N ALA A 248 -3.34 -26.41 32.14
CA ALA A 248 -2.39 -25.33 32.48
C ALA A 248 -1.44 -25.67 33.68
N ARG A 249 -1.11 -26.93 33.89
CA ARG A 249 -0.15 -27.35 34.91
C ARG A 249 1.27 -27.19 34.37
N VAL A 250 2.09 -26.39 35.06
CA VAL A 250 3.51 -26.24 34.77
C VAL A 250 4.26 -27.29 35.60
N SER A 251 5.05 -28.11 34.91
CA SER A 251 5.99 -29.05 35.55
C SER A 251 7.42 -28.61 35.22
N THR A 252 8.27 -28.49 36.24
CA THR A 252 9.70 -28.23 36.09
C THR A 252 10.47 -29.54 36.14
N ASN A 253 11.23 -29.88 35.09
CA ASN A 253 12.17 -30.99 35.09
C ASN A 253 13.43 -30.57 35.84
N GLY A 254 13.61 -31.02 37.08
CA GLY A 254 14.84 -30.68 37.79
C GLY A 254 14.91 -30.95 39.27
N ALA A 255 13.89 -31.54 39.90
CA ALA A 255 14.04 -32.07 41.25
C ALA A 255 13.76 -33.59 41.24
N ARG A 256 14.79 -34.42 41.25
CA ARG A 256 14.63 -35.81 41.70
C ARG A 256 14.05 -35.76 43.11
N ARG A 257 12.78 -36.04 43.28
CA ARG A 257 12.21 -36.36 44.58
C ARG A 257 12.81 -37.70 45.04
N PRO A 258 13.30 -37.80 46.30
CA PRO A 258 13.63 -39.11 46.90
C PRO A 258 12.36 -39.97 46.90
N LYS A 259 12.49 -41.22 46.50
CA LYS A 259 11.45 -42.23 46.68
C LYS A 259 11.10 -42.31 48.16
N ALA A 260 9.96 -41.80 48.58
CA ALA A 260 9.37 -42.19 49.87
C ALA A 260 8.71 -43.56 49.70
N SER A 261 9.15 -44.48 50.55
CA SER A 261 8.68 -45.83 50.73
C SER A 261 7.15 -45.88 50.93
N ALA A 262 6.52 -46.77 50.21
CA ALA A 262 5.12 -47.12 50.42
C ALA A 262 4.97 -47.90 51.72
N ASN A 263 4.10 -47.45 52.60
CA ASN A 263 3.21 -48.28 53.38
C ASN A 263 2.25 -47.41 54.17
N GLY A 264 0.96 -47.76 54.11
CA GLY A 264 -0.05 -47.16 55.01
C GLY A 264 -1.41 -46.90 54.34
N ASN A 265 -2.26 -47.94 54.35
CA ASN A 265 -3.69 -47.83 54.15
C ASN A 265 -4.30 -46.88 55.18
N ALA A 266 -5.18 -45.96 54.72
CA ALA A 266 -6.31 -45.54 55.52
C ALA A 266 -7.41 -44.93 54.63
N HIS A 267 -8.54 -45.63 54.56
CA HIS A 267 -9.83 -45.10 54.21
C HIS A 267 -10.18 -43.93 55.13
N LEU A 268 -10.81 -42.88 54.61
CA LEU A 268 -11.94 -42.23 55.27
C LEU A 268 -12.67 -41.29 54.28
N ASN A 269 -13.97 -41.58 54.16
CA ASN A 269 -15.01 -40.78 53.55
C ASN A 269 -15.21 -39.46 54.31
N GLY A 270 -15.59 -38.41 53.64
CA GLY A 270 -16.06 -37.17 54.27
C GLY A 270 -16.45 -36.10 53.27
N ALA A 271 -17.71 -36.14 52.85
CA ALA A 271 -18.35 -35.03 52.18
C ALA A 271 -18.60 -33.89 53.18
N THR A 272 -18.21 -32.66 52.83
CA THR A 272 -18.90 -31.46 53.36
C THR A 272 -18.81 -30.32 52.32
N ASN A 273 -19.97 -29.93 51.89
CA ASN A 273 -20.26 -28.68 51.19
C ASN A 273 -19.90 -27.47 52.10
N GLY A 274 -19.07 -26.59 51.64
CA GLY A 274 -18.82 -25.32 52.26
C GLY A 274 -18.87 -24.19 51.24
N HIS A 275 -19.98 -23.50 51.14
CA HIS A 275 -20.07 -22.19 50.53
C HIS A 275 -19.17 -21.21 51.31
N VAL A 276 -18.22 -20.61 50.66
CA VAL A 276 -17.51 -19.45 51.18
C VAL A 276 -17.65 -18.32 50.17
N ASN A 277 -18.57 -17.39 50.51
CA ASN A 277 -18.55 -16.01 50.07
C ASN A 277 -17.32 -15.35 50.70
N GLY A 278 -16.48 -14.74 49.91
CA GLY A 278 -15.34 -14.01 50.41
C GLY A 278 -14.71 -13.17 49.33
N ASN A 279 -15.17 -11.92 49.22
CA ASN A 279 -14.42 -10.82 48.63
C ASN A 279 -13.10 -10.64 49.42
N ALA A 280 -12.05 -11.36 49.00
CA ALA A 280 -10.69 -11.09 49.44
C ALA A 280 -9.93 -10.54 48.24
N ALA A 281 -9.59 -9.25 48.31
CA ALA A 281 -8.60 -8.64 47.45
C ALA A 281 -7.30 -9.46 47.58
N VAL A 282 -7.08 -10.37 46.60
CA VAL A 282 -5.84 -11.13 46.47
C VAL A 282 -4.73 -10.11 46.22
N LYS A 283 -3.95 -9.78 47.24
CA LYS A 283 -2.66 -9.13 47.09
C LYS A 283 -1.93 -9.90 46.00
N ARG A 284 -1.66 -9.23 44.86
CA ARG A 284 -0.89 -9.76 43.75
C ARG A 284 0.50 -10.15 44.27
N ARG A 285 0.66 -11.38 44.81
CA ARG A 285 1.97 -11.95 45.01
C ARG A 285 2.61 -12.09 43.65
N GLU A 286 3.75 -11.44 43.50
CA GLU A 286 4.60 -11.54 42.31
C GLU A 286 5.24 -12.92 42.24
N TRP A 287 4.44 -13.97 41.99
CA TRP A 287 4.82 -15.38 41.92
C TRP A 287 5.88 -15.67 40.84
N TRP A 288 6.05 -14.74 39.86
CA TRP A 288 7.06 -14.78 38.81
C TRP A 288 8.46 -14.38 39.29
N ARG A 289 8.63 -13.93 40.52
CA ARG A 289 9.92 -13.71 41.19
C ARG A 289 10.52 -15.00 41.72
N LEU A 290 10.19 -16.15 41.13
CA LEU A 290 10.92 -17.37 41.37
C LEU A 290 12.36 -17.20 40.86
N VAL A 291 13.31 -17.30 41.75
CA VAL A 291 14.76 -17.23 41.56
C VAL A 291 15.16 -18.16 40.42
N VAL A 292 15.29 -17.61 39.21
CA VAL A 292 15.97 -18.29 38.11
C VAL A 292 17.46 -17.93 38.28
N PRO A 293 18.36 -18.88 38.55
CA PRO A 293 19.77 -18.56 38.61
C PRO A 293 20.19 -17.95 37.27
N ALA A 294 20.72 -16.72 37.33
CA ALA A 294 21.19 -16.00 36.15
C ALA A 294 22.28 -16.87 35.49
N ARG A 295 22.02 -17.40 34.30
CA ARG A 295 23.09 -17.94 33.47
C ARG A 295 24.05 -16.78 33.15
N PRO A 296 25.36 -17.01 33.23
CA PRO A 296 26.33 -16.01 32.79
C PRO A 296 25.96 -15.63 31.33
N ARG A 297 25.83 -14.34 31.07
CA ARG A 297 25.67 -13.84 29.69
C ARG A 297 26.85 -14.39 28.90
N PRO A 298 26.65 -14.99 27.72
CA PRO A 298 27.77 -15.34 26.87
C PRO A 298 28.61 -14.07 26.70
N GLN A 299 29.87 -14.12 27.06
CA GLN A 299 30.82 -12.97 27.09
C GLN A 299 31.06 -12.38 25.67
N HIS A 300 30.56 -13.04 24.63
CA HIS A 300 30.59 -12.62 23.25
C HIS A 300 29.16 -12.40 22.68
N ALA A 301 28.35 -11.55 23.34
CA ALA A 301 27.25 -10.93 22.62
C ALA A 301 27.90 -9.97 21.62
N GLU A 302 28.24 -10.48 20.43
CA GLU A 302 28.61 -9.64 19.28
C GLU A 302 27.59 -8.50 19.19
N LYS A 303 28.08 -7.25 19.29
CA LYS A 303 27.26 -6.07 19.11
C LYS A 303 26.46 -6.30 17.84
N PRO A 304 25.14 -6.14 17.86
CA PRO A 304 24.36 -6.40 16.67
C PRO A 304 25.01 -5.63 15.52
N TRP A 305 25.39 -6.34 14.44
CA TRP A 305 26.13 -5.85 13.26
C TRP A 305 25.57 -4.51 12.72
N ARG A 306 24.31 -4.14 13.04
CA ARG A 306 23.68 -2.85 12.75
C ARG A 306 24.54 -1.65 13.16
N PHE A 307 25.29 -1.76 14.24
CA PHE A 307 26.15 -0.69 14.75
C PHE A 307 27.54 -0.66 14.12
N GLN A 308 27.88 -1.67 13.30
CA GLN A 308 29.19 -1.77 12.65
C GLN A 308 29.25 -1.07 11.29
N LEU A 309 28.09 -0.72 10.70
CA LEU A 309 28.02 -0.04 9.40
C LEU A 309 27.80 1.46 9.58
N PRO A 310 28.52 2.31 8.85
CA PRO A 310 28.31 3.76 8.85
C PRO A 310 26.91 4.11 8.31
N LEU A 311 26.33 5.22 8.79
CA LEU A 311 24.94 5.60 8.52
C LEU A 311 24.63 5.64 7.02
N TRP A 312 25.54 6.18 6.19
CA TRP A 312 25.32 6.26 4.75
C TRP A 312 25.18 4.88 4.08
N ARG A 313 25.96 3.87 4.51
CA ARG A 313 25.79 2.48 4.01
C ARG A 313 24.48 1.86 4.44
N ARG A 314 23.99 2.20 5.62
CA ARG A 314 22.68 1.73 6.10
C ARG A 314 21.54 2.35 5.30
N VAL A 315 21.62 3.65 4.99
CA VAL A 315 20.63 4.34 4.16
C VAL A 315 20.68 3.80 2.72
N ALA A 316 21.86 3.64 2.14
CA ALA A 316 22.04 3.06 0.81
C ALA A 316 21.50 1.62 0.72
N ALA A 317 21.72 0.80 1.76
CA ALA A 317 21.16 -0.55 1.81
C ALA A 317 19.63 -0.52 1.94
N LEU A 318 19.08 0.38 2.76
CA LEU A 318 17.63 0.53 2.91
C LEU A 318 16.97 0.92 1.58
N THR A 319 17.53 1.89 0.86
CA THR A 319 16.99 2.32 -0.44
C THR A 319 17.12 1.22 -1.49
N ALA A 320 18.26 0.54 -1.58
CA ALA A 320 18.48 -0.56 -2.52
C ALA A 320 17.55 -1.75 -2.23
N ASN A 321 17.38 -2.14 -0.96
CA ASN A 321 16.49 -3.23 -0.59
C ASN A 321 15.02 -2.86 -0.81
N SER A 322 14.63 -1.61 -0.52
CA SER A 322 13.29 -1.10 -0.79
C SER A 322 12.99 -1.14 -2.29
N TYR A 323 13.92 -0.67 -3.13
CA TYR A 323 13.82 -0.75 -4.57
C TYR A 323 13.67 -2.19 -5.07
N ARG A 324 14.53 -3.10 -4.62
CA ARG A 324 14.46 -4.52 -5.00
C ARG A 324 13.16 -5.17 -4.54
N LEU A 325 12.75 -4.93 -3.30
CA LEU A 325 11.58 -5.55 -2.71
C LEU A 325 10.27 -5.01 -3.31
N VAL A 326 10.23 -3.74 -3.74
CA VAL A 326 9.04 -3.10 -4.29
C VAL A 326 9.06 -3.14 -5.81
N VAL A 327 10.10 -2.59 -6.44
CA VAL A 327 10.13 -2.39 -7.89
C VAL A 327 10.48 -3.70 -8.62
N LEU A 328 11.61 -4.33 -8.29
CA LEU A 328 12.01 -5.56 -8.99
C LEU A 328 11.07 -6.73 -8.69
N SER A 329 10.53 -6.83 -7.46
CA SER A 329 9.54 -7.88 -7.18
C SER A 329 8.22 -7.62 -7.91
N GLY A 330 7.77 -6.36 -8.00
CA GLY A 330 6.58 -5.97 -8.76
C GLY A 330 6.72 -6.28 -10.25
N LEU A 331 7.85 -5.90 -10.87
CA LEU A 331 8.15 -6.20 -12.29
C LEU A 331 8.26 -7.71 -12.55
N ARG A 332 8.97 -8.43 -11.68
CA ARG A 332 9.10 -9.90 -11.81
C ARG A 332 7.76 -10.61 -11.61
N SER A 333 6.93 -10.11 -10.69
CA SER A 333 5.56 -10.60 -10.49
C SER A 333 4.71 -10.37 -11.75
N TRP A 334 4.78 -9.18 -12.33
CA TRP A 334 4.08 -8.82 -13.55
C TRP A 334 4.42 -9.76 -14.73
N SER A 335 5.71 -10.05 -14.95
CA SER A 335 6.15 -10.93 -16.02
C SER A 335 5.76 -12.41 -15.81
N ARG A 336 5.73 -12.88 -14.55
CA ARG A 336 5.33 -14.27 -14.22
C ARG A 336 3.83 -14.51 -14.34
N ASP A 337 3.02 -13.48 -14.10
CA ASP A 337 1.55 -13.55 -14.12
C ASP A 337 0.93 -13.01 -15.41
N ALA A 338 1.68 -13.00 -16.52
CA ALA A 338 1.27 -12.44 -17.80
C ALA A 338 -0.13 -12.94 -18.25
N ARG A 339 -0.47 -14.21 -17.99
CA ARG A 339 -1.79 -14.76 -18.32
C ARG A 339 -2.96 -14.03 -17.62
N GLN A 340 -2.75 -13.48 -16.44
CA GLN A 340 -3.76 -12.75 -15.69
C GLN A 340 -3.70 -11.23 -15.98
N THR A 341 -2.51 -10.69 -16.25
CA THR A 341 -2.30 -9.27 -16.49
C THR A 341 -2.57 -8.84 -17.93
N LEU A 342 -2.35 -9.71 -18.93
CA LEU A 342 -2.60 -9.40 -20.35
C LEU A 342 -4.06 -9.03 -20.67
N PRO A 343 -5.11 -9.75 -20.22
CA PRO A 343 -6.48 -9.33 -20.45
C PRO A 343 -6.81 -7.97 -19.86
N VAL A 344 -6.27 -7.69 -18.65
CA VAL A 344 -6.45 -6.40 -17.96
C VAL A 344 -5.77 -5.28 -18.74
N LEU A 345 -4.56 -5.52 -19.22
CA LEU A 345 -3.81 -4.58 -20.05
C LEU A 345 -4.57 -4.28 -21.35
N GLY A 346 -5.07 -5.31 -22.04
CA GLY A 346 -5.85 -5.16 -23.27
C GLY A 346 -7.12 -4.33 -23.06
N THR A 347 -7.86 -4.57 -21.98
CA THR A 347 -9.07 -3.79 -21.67
C THR A 347 -8.75 -2.33 -21.34
N ILE A 348 -7.68 -2.05 -20.58
CA ILE A 348 -7.26 -0.68 -20.28
C ILE A 348 -6.82 0.02 -21.57
N ALA A 349 -6.01 -0.64 -22.41
CA ALA A 349 -5.52 -0.07 -23.65
C ALA A 349 -6.66 0.26 -24.61
N LEU A 350 -7.65 -0.64 -24.78
CA LEU A 350 -8.82 -0.43 -25.61
C LEU A 350 -9.65 0.76 -25.13
N LEU A 351 -9.91 0.86 -23.83
CA LEU A 351 -10.68 1.96 -23.26
C LEU A 351 -9.95 3.30 -23.37
N LEU A 352 -8.63 3.32 -23.15
CA LEU A 352 -7.81 4.53 -23.32
C LEU A 352 -7.74 4.96 -24.80
N MET A 353 -7.62 4.00 -25.72
CA MET A 353 -7.66 4.26 -27.16
C MET A 353 -9.00 4.91 -27.55
N LEU A 354 -10.11 4.37 -27.06
CA LEU A 354 -11.45 4.91 -27.34
C LEU A 354 -11.61 6.32 -26.74
N CYS A 355 -11.14 6.56 -25.52
CA CYS A 355 -11.13 7.90 -24.92
C CYS A 355 -10.26 8.88 -25.72
N GLY A 356 -9.10 8.45 -26.18
CA GLY A 356 -8.19 9.27 -26.99
C GLY A 356 -8.79 9.65 -28.34
N THR A 357 -9.40 8.70 -29.04
CA THR A 357 -10.08 8.96 -30.33
C THR A 357 -11.29 9.89 -30.13
N LEU A 358 -12.08 9.66 -29.08
CA LEU A 358 -13.23 10.52 -28.77
C LEU A 358 -12.79 11.95 -28.41
N ALA A 359 -11.66 12.12 -27.73
CA ALA A 359 -11.10 13.43 -27.43
C ALA A 359 -10.69 14.17 -28.72
N LEU A 360 -10.09 13.50 -29.70
CA LEU A 360 -9.76 14.10 -31.01
C LEU A 360 -11.01 14.52 -31.77
N VAL A 361 -12.04 13.68 -31.81
CA VAL A 361 -13.33 14.00 -32.39
C VAL A 361 -13.97 15.21 -31.70
N GLY A 362 -13.89 15.25 -30.36
CA GLY A 362 -14.39 16.39 -29.58
C GLY A 362 -13.72 17.72 -29.93
N VAL A 363 -12.40 17.71 -30.14
CA VAL A 363 -11.63 18.89 -30.60
C VAL A 363 -12.07 19.29 -32.02
N ALA A 364 -12.23 18.32 -32.92
CA ALA A 364 -12.68 18.60 -34.30
C ALA A 364 -14.08 19.22 -34.33
N VAL A 365 -15.01 18.69 -33.54
CA VAL A 365 -16.36 19.25 -33.42
C VAL A 365 -16.31 20.66 -32.84
N GLN A 366 -15.53 20.89 -31.80
CA GLN A 366 -15.36 22.22 -31.21
C GLN A 366 -14.78 23.22 -32.20
N LYS A 367 -13.82 22.81 -33.02
CA LYS A 367 -13.24 23.66 -34.08
C LYS A 367 -14.24 23.95 -35.19
N ALA A 368 -14.96 22.94 -35.69
CA ALA A 368 -15.97 23.11 -36.70
C ALA A 368 -17.08 24.08 -36.25
N VAL A 369 -17.56 23.93 -35.03
CA VAL A 369 -18.51 24.86 -34.40
C VAL A 369 -17.92 26.26 -34.25
N GLY A 370 -16.63 26.34 -33.86
CA GLY A 370 -15.90 27.62 -33.73
C GLY A 370 -15.76 28.34 -35.07
N ASP A 371 -15.46 27.63 -36.16
CA ASP A 371 -15.31 28.21 -37.50
C ASP A 371 -16.67 28.67 -38.06
N GLN A 372 -17.73 27.90 -37.87
CA GLN A 372 -19.10 28.35 -38.18
C GLN A 372 -19.54 29.53 -37.32
N ALA A 373 -19.20 29.54 -36.03
CA ALA A 373 -19.44 30.67 -35.15
C ALA A 373 -18.63 31.90 -35.59
N GLY A 374 -17.41 31.71 -36.13
CA GLY A 374 -16.57 32.78 -36.69
C GLY A 374 -17.26 33.45 -37.91
N GLN A 375 -17.88 32.67 -38.79
CA GLN A 375 -18.69 33.21 -39.88
C GLN A 375 -19.96 33.89 -39.36
N ALA A 376 -20.59 33.35 -38.33
CA ALA A 376 -21.72 33.95 -37.66
C ALA A 376 -21.36 35.18 -36.79
N SER A 377 -20.07 35.50 -36.60
CA SER A 377 -19.62 36.73 -35.91
C SER A 377 -19.60 37.96 -36.82
N ILE A 378 -19.95 37.81 -38.11
CA ILE A 378 -20.09 38.91 -39.03
C ILE A 378 -21.59 39.31 -39.07
N VAL A 379 -21.87 40.53 -38.64
CA VAL A 379 -23.20 41.14 -38.75
C VAL A 379 -23.20 42.08 -39.93
N ARG A 380 -24.06 41.83 -40.91
CA ARG A 380 -24.27 42.74 -42.00
C ARG A 380 -25.30 43.80 -41.55
N VAL A 381 -24.90 45.05 -41.52
CA VAL A 381 -25.77 46.20 -41.22
C VAL A 381 -26.16 46.83 -42.56
N TYR A 382 -27.42 46.80 -42.87
CA TYR A 382 -27.96 47.33 -44.15
C TYR A 382 -28.16 48.82 -44.02
N LEU A 383 -27.71 49.56 -45.05
CA LEU A 383 -27.85 50.99 -45.11
C LEU A 383 -29.15 51.36 -45.80
N ALA A 384 -29.82 52.46 -45.37
CA ALA A 384 -31.00 52.98 -45.97
C ALA A 384 -30.67 53.66 -47.34
N ASP A 385 -31.46 53.44 -48.36
CA ASP A 385 -31.24 54.03 -49.67
C ASP A 385 -31.29 55.58 -49.65
N SER A 386 -31.90 56.17 -48.63
CA SER A 386 -32.00 57.63 -48.41
C SER A 386 -30.88 58.17 -47.49
N ALA A 387 -29.92 57.35 -47.06
CA ALA A 387 -28.89 57.79 -46.13
C ALA A 387 -27.90 58.76 -46.75
N SER A 388 -27.62 59.90 -46.07
CA SER A 388 -26.63 60.86 -46.51
C SER A 388 -25.21 60.31 -46.25
N GLN A 389 -24.25 60.73 -47.05
CA GLN A 389 -22.85 60.30 -46.88
C GLN A 389 -22.30 60.60 -45.45
N ASP A 390 -22.70 61.79 -44.93
CA ASP A 390 -22.30 62.20 -43.57
C ASP A 390 -22.84 61.24 -42.49
N SER A 391 -24.08 60.73 -42.67
CA SER A 391 -24.68 59.75 -41.73
C SER A 391 -24.03 58.39 -41.84
N ILE A 392 -23.62 57.97 -43.04
CA ILE A 392 -22.88 56.70 -43.28
C ILE A 392 -21.52 56.78 -42.64
N ASP A 393 -20.80 57.90 -42.79
CA ASP A 393 -19.46 58.08 -42.16
C ASP A 393 -19.54 58.18 -40.62
N ALA A 394 -20.60 58.82 -40.10
CA ALA A 394 -20.88 58.84 -38.66
C ALA A 394 -21.15 57.45 -38.10
N LEU A 395 -21.99 56.62 -38.80
CA LEU A 395 -22.24 55.23 -38.40
C LEU A 395 -20.97 54.39 -38.46
N ARG A 396 -20.12 54.56 -39.50
CA ARG A 396 -18.83 53.90 -39.62
C ARG A 396 -17.90 54.23 -38.48
N ALA A 397 -17.78 55.52 -38.11
CA ALA A 397 -16.98 55.97 -36.98
C ALA A 397 -17.49 55.39 -35.67
N LYS A 398 -18.81 55.36 -35.43
CA LYS A 398 -19.46 54.79 -34.27
C LYS A 398 -19.14 53.29 -34.13
N LEU A 399 -19.31 52.53 -35.23
CA LEU A 399 -19.03 51.10 -35.26
C LEU A 399 -17.54 50.79 -35.06
N THR A 400 -16.63 51.63 -35.62
CA THR A 400 -15.20 51.43 -35.46
C THR A 400 -14.71 51.77 -34.05
N ALA A 401 -15.40 52.69 -33.37
CA ALA A 401 -15.09 53.06 -31.98
C ALA A 401 -15.61 52.08 -30.94
N ASP A 402 -16.52 51.14 -31.31
CA ASP A 402 -17.06 50.14 -30.39
C ASP A 402 -15.99 49.09 -30.04
N PRO A 403 -15.62 48.95 -28.77
CA PRO A 403 -14.62 47.97 -28.34
C PRO A 403 -14.98 46.51 -28.62
N GLN A 404 -16.26 46.23 -28.91
CA GLN A 404 -16.76 44.90 -29.25
C GLN A 404 -16.53 44.55 -30.73
N VAL A 405 -16.29 45.54 -31.58
CA VAL A 405 -16.05 45.39 -33.01
C VAL A 405 -14.56 45.16 -33.29
N GLN A 406 -14.27 44.22 -34.19
CA GLN A 406 -12.93 43.87 -34.65
C GLN A 406 -12.57 44.63 -35.94
N SER A 407 -13.50 44.66 -36.90
CA SER A 407 -13.34 45.36 -38.17
C SER A 407 -14.70 45.72 -38.77
N VAL A 408 -14.75 46.83 -39.55
CA VAL A 408 -15.90 47.26 -40.29
C VAL A 408 -15.49 47.39 -41.76
N THR A 409 -16.15 46.67 -42.63
CA THR A 409 -15.90 46.67 -44.08
C THR A 409 -17.14 47.17 -44.80
N TYR A 410 -16.99 48.18 -45.63
CA TYR A 410 -18.08 48.66 -46.48
C TYR A 410 -18.21 47.76 -47.71
N ILE A 411 -19.45 47.35 -48.01
CA ILE A 411 -19.83 46.56 -49.20
C ILE A 411 -20.72 47.42 -50.07
N SER A 412 -20.24 47.71 -51.27
CA SER A 412 -21.09 48.48 -52.25
C SER A 412 -22.22 47.61 -52.79
N PRO A 413 -23.32 48.21 -53.33
CA PRO A 413 -24.40 47.45 -53.94
C PRO A 413 -23.94 46.51 -55.05
N GLU A 414 -22.90 46.93 -55.82
CA GLU A 414 -22.34 46.07 -56.89
C GLU A 414 -21.59 44.90 -56.36
N GLN A 415 -20.80 45.10 -55.26
CA GLN A 415 -20.12 44.04 -54.59
C GLN A 415 -21.08 43.04 -53.92
N ALA A 416 -22.18 43.58 -53.31
CA ALA A 416 -23.22 42.75 -52.72
C ALA A 416 -23.90 41.84 -53.74
N LEU A 417 -24.18 42.39 -54.95
CA LEU A 417 -24.69 41.62 -56.06
C LEU A 417 -23.72 40.57 -56.59
N ALA A 418 -22.42 40.90 -56.68
CA ALA A 418 -21.39 39.95 -57.10
C ALA A 418 -21.27 38.79 -56.13
N GLU A 419 -21.33 39.06 -54.81
CA GLU A 419 -21.33 38.02 -53.74
C GLU A 419 -22.61 37.15 -53.82
N ALA A 420 -23.74 37.75 -54.05
CA ALA A 420 -25.06 37.05 -54.17
C ALA A 420 -25.05 36.05 -55.35
N ARG A 421 -24.41 36.40 -56.46
CA ARG A 421 -24.30 35.53 -57.66
C ARG A 421 -23.45 34.29 -57.40
N GLN A 422 -22.55 34.33 -56.41
CA GLN A 422 -21.69 33.17 -56.00
C GLN A 422 -22.38 32.25 -55.00
N ARG A 423 -23.53 32.64 -54.44
CA ARG A 423 -24.26 31.83 -53.46
C ARG A 423 -25.37 30.99 -54.15
N PRO A 424 -25.38 29.66 -53.98
CA PRO A 424 -26.40 28.79 -54.51
C PRO A 424 -27.80 29.24 -54.06
N GLY A 425 -28.75 29.44 -55.03
CA GLY A 425 -30.12 29.82 -54.77
C GLY A 425 -30.38 31.33 -54.75
N LEU A 426 -29.37 32.22 -54.77
CA LEU A 426 -29.50 33.65 -54.85
C LEU A 426 -29.20 34.19 -56.27
N ASP A 427 -28.59 33.41 -57.13
CA ASP A 427 -28.28 33.72 -58.52
C ASP A 427 -29.56 33.95 -59.33
N SER A 428 -30.62 33.15 -59.10
CA SER A 428 -31.91 33.30 -59.76
C SER A 428 -32.63 34.56 -59.35
N LEU A 429 -32.52 35.06 -58.13
CA LEU A 429 -33.11 36.31 -57.66
C LEU A 429 -32.44 37.54 -58.29
N SER A 430 -31.11 37.45 -58.51
CA SER A 430 -30.35 38.53 -59.15
C SER A 430 -30.65 38.72 -60.60
N SER A 431 -31.28 37.76 -61.30
CA SER A 431 -31.65 37.79 -62.69
C SER A 431 -33.09 38.21 -62.91
N LEU A 432 -33.93 38.22 -61.85
CA LEU A 432 -35.38 38.55 -61.94
C LEU A 432 -35.69 40.05 -61.77
N SER A 433 -34.75 40.85 -61.30
CA SER A 433 -34.97 42.30 -61.06
C SER A 433 -34.14 43.13 -62.03
N SER A 434 -34.79 44.16 -62.64
CA SER A 434 -34.14 45.17 -63.50
C SER A 434 -33.27 46.16 -62.70
N THR A 435 -33.44 46.24 -61.40
CA THR A 435 -32.64 47.05 -60.47
C THR A 435 -31.95 46.14 -59.42
N ASN A 436 -30.75 46.53 -58.99
CA ASN A 436 -30.04 45.76 -57.97
C ASN A 436 -30.85 45.71 -56.67
N PRO A 437 -31.30 44.54 -56.22
CA PRO A 437 -32.11 44.42 -54.99
C PRO A 437 -31.29 44.47 -53.72
N PHE A 438 -29.92 44.51 -53.79
CA PHE A 438 -29.05 44.46 -52.63
C PHE A 438 -28.59 45.87 -52.25
N PRO A 439 -28.97 46.40 -51.08
CA PRO A 439 -28.50 47.70 -50.58
C PRO A 439 -27.02 47.69 -50.21
N ALA A 440 -26.45 48.91 -50.14
CA ALA A 440 -25.13 49.06 -49.51
C ALA A 440 -25.16 48.57 -48.04
N SER A 441 -24.07 48.03 -47.54
CA SER A 441 -24.02 47.47 -46.18
C SER A 441 -22.68 47.59 -45.59
N PHE A 442 -22.61 47.51 -44.23
CA PHE A 442 -21.38 47.30 -43.49
C PHE A 442 -21.32 45.87 -43.02
N ASP A 443 -20.26 45.12 -43.36
CA ASP A 443 -19.90 43.87 -42.72
C ASP A 443 -19.09 44.16 -41.45
N VAL A 444 -19.76 44.03 -40.32
CA VAL A 444 -19.20 44.29 -38.97
C VAL A 444 -18.78 42.98 -38.37
N LYS A 445 -17.47 42.76 -38.26
CA LYS A 445 -16.90 41.60 -37.57
C LYS A 445 -16.74 41.89 -36.09
N VAL A 446 -17.44 41.11 -35.28
CA VAL A 446 -17.43 41.23 -33.82
C VAL A 446 -16.38 40.29 -33.21
N ARG A 447 -15.73 40.70 -32.11
CA ARG A 447 -14.67 39.90 -31.45
C ARG A 447 -15.18 38.58 -30.89
N MET A 448 -16.36 38.58 -30.34
CA MET A 448 -17.01 37.39 -29.80
C MET A 448 -18.46 37.29 -30.32
N VAL A 449 -18.84 36.10 -30.70
CA VAL A 449 -20.18 35.78 -31.20
C VAL A 449 -21.29 36.19 -30.22
N THR A 450 -21.04 36.15 -28.92
CA THR A 450 -21.98 36.57 -27.88
C THR A 450 -22.27 38.08 -27.88
N GLN A 451 -21.43 38.88 -28.52
CA GLN A 451 -21.58 40.34 -28.61
C GLN A 451 -22.36 40.79 -29.83
N VAL A 452 -22.64 39.88 -30.78
CA VAL A 452 -23.41 40.16 -32.02
C VAL A 452 -24.75 40.79 -31.71
N ALA A 453 -25.48 40.29 -30.73
CA ALA A 453 -26.77 40.83 -30.33
C ALA A 453 -26.69 42.27 -29.81
N ALA A 454 -25.62 42.60 -29.05
CA ALA A 454 -25.40 43.92 -28.50
C ALA A 454 -25.08 44.94 -29.62
N VAL A 455 -24.19 44.55 -30.54
CA VAL A 455 -23.84 45.39 -31.71
C VAL A 455 -25.04 45.56 -32.64
N ALA A 456 -25.83 44.51 -32.91
CA ALA A 456 -27.06 44.63 -33.70
C ALA A 456 -28.10 45.56 -33.04
N ALA A 457 -28.20 45.51 -31.69
CA ALA A 457 -29.09 46.41 -30.95
C ALA A 457 -28.59 47.88 -30.95
N SER A 458 -27.27 48.11 -30.94
CA SER A 458 -26.69 49.46 -30.90
C SER A 458 -26.87 50.27 -32.20
N VAL A 459 -27.10 49.58 -33.33
CA VAL A 459 -27.34 50.20 -34.63
C VAL A 459 -28.82 50.33 -34.97
N LYS A 460 -29.71 49.71 -34.21
CA LYS A 460 -31.14 49.79 -34.42
C LYS A 460 -31.64 51.17 -34.10
N GLY A 461 -32.29 51.80 -35.09
CA GLY A 461 -32.83 53.18 -34.98
C GLY A 461 -31.85 54.28 -35.41
N ASP A 462 -30.64 53.92 -35.90
CA ASP A 462 -29.71 54.87 -36.49
C ASP A 462 -30.26 55.37 -37.87
N PRO A 463 -30.24 56.67 -38.17
CA PRO A 463 -30.81 57.22 -39.40
C PRO A 463 -30.15 56.74 -40.70
N ALA A 464 -28.93 56.23 -40.62
CA ALA A 464 -28.20 55.64 -41.76
C ALA A 464 -28.55 54.17 -42.01
N VAL A 465 -29.29 53.51 -41.11
CA VAL A 465 -29.62 52.08 -41.17
C VAL A 465 -31.04 51.86 -41.67
N ASP A 466 -31.23 50.81 -42.48
CA ASP A 466 -32.55 50.43 -42.99
C ASP A 466 -33.54 50.17 -41.86
N PRO A 467 -34.70 50.87 -41.79
CA PRO A 467 -35.63 50.68 -40.66
C PRO A 467 -36.38 49.35 -40.71
N LEU A 468 -36.53 48.72 -41.89
CA LEU A 468 -37.23 47.45 -42.05
C LEU A 468 -36.30 46.23 -41.76
N TYR A 469 -35.07 46.28 -42.28
CA TYR A 469 -34.07 45.21 -42.16
C TYR A 469 -32.77 45.80 -41.69
N PRO A 470 -32.62 46.16 -40.39
CA PRO A 470 -31.46 46.88 -39.91
C PRO A 470 -30.18 46.02 -39.92
N THR A 471 -30.30 44.72 -39.69
CA THR A 471 -29.17 43.82 -39.64
C THR A 471 -29.52 42.41 -40.10
N SER A 472 -28.50 41.63 -40.49
CA SER A 472 -28.64 40.19 -40.79
C SER A 472 -28.75 39.31 -39.53
N TYR A 473 -28.79 39.89 -38.31
CA TYR A 473 -28.86 39.15 -37.06
C TYR A 473 -30.26 38.59 -36.81
N ASP A 474 -30.37 37.25 -36.78
CA ASP A 474 -31.58 36.55 -36.38
C ASP A 474 -31.40 35.92 -34.97
N PRO A 475 -32.10 36.44 -33.95
CA PRO A 475 -31.98 35.94 -32.57
C PRO A 475 -32.34 34.46 -32.43
N ASP A 476 -33.30 33.98 -33.22
CA ASP A 476 -33.82 32.61 -33.09
C ASP A 476 -32.83 31.60 -33.65
N THR A 477 -32.27 31.84 -34.81
CA THR A 477 -31.21 30.99 -35.38
C THR A 477 -29.99 30.93 -34.47
N TYR A 478 -29.60 32.05 -33.90
CA TYR A 478 -28.46 32.14 -32.98
C TYR A 478 -28.66 31.36 -31.69
N SER A 479 -29.83 31.49 -31.08
CA SER A 479 -30.18 30.77 -29.85
C SER A 479 -30.24 29.26 -30.08
N ARG A 480 -30.70 28.82 -31.24
CA ARG A 480 -30.73 27.40 -31.64
C ARG A 480 -29.32 26.82 -31.79
N LEU A 481 -28.44 27.51 -32.53
CA LEU A 481 -27.05 27.07 -32.71
C LEU A 481 -26.30 26.94 -31.37
N ARG A 482 -26.47 27.91 -30.48
CA ARG A 482 -25.87 27.88 -29.14
C ARG A 482 -26.38 26.69 -28.30
N LYS A 483 -27.68 26.41 -28.35
CA LYS A 483 -28.28 25.26 -27.65
C LYS A 483 -27.74 23.95 -28.21
N ILE A 484 -27.66 23.81 -29.53
CA ILE A 484 -27.12 22.61 -30.20
C ILE A 484 -25.65 22.39 -29.76
N ALA A 485 -24.82 23.44 -29.79
CA ALA A 485 -23.41 23.33 -29.37
C ALA A 485 -23.26 22.93 -27.92
N LEU A 486 -24.07 23.49 -27.00
CA LEU A 486 -24.05 23.13 -25.58
C LEU A 486 -24.52 21.69 -25.36
N ILE A 487 -25.57 21.25 -26.02
CA ILE A 487 -26.08 19.88 -25.92
C ILE A 487 -25.07 18.90 -26.48
N ALA A 488 -24.48 19.14 -27.64
CA ALA A 488 -23.47 18.29 -28.27
C ALA A 488 -22.22 18.19 -27.38
N GLY A 489 -21.75 19.33 -26.84
CA GLY A 489 -20.63 19.35 -25.88
C GLY A 489 -20.92 18.58 -24.58
N GLY A 490 -22.13 18.72 -24.05
CA GLY A 490 -22.60 18.00 -22.88
C GLY A 490 -22.68 16.49 -23.09
N ILE A 491 -23.20 16.06 -24.23
CA ILE A 491 -23.25 14.64 -24.62
C ILE A 491 -21.84 14.08 -24.76
N ALA A 492 -20.93 14.76 -25.46
CA ALA A 492 -19.55 14.32 -25.63
C ALA A 492 -18.85 14.18 -24.27
N ALA A 493 -18.97 15.16 -23.37
CA ALA A 493 -18.44 15.10 -22.03
C ALA A 493 -19.03 13.93 -21.21
N GLY A 494 -20.35 13.72 -21.31
CA GLY A 494 -21.03 12.60 -20.66
C GLY A 494 -20.53 11.24 -21.13
N ILE A 495 -20.32 11.08 -22.43
CA ILE A 495 -19.73 9.84 -23.01
C ILE A 495 -18.32 9.60 -22.49
N VAL A 496 -17.45 10.61 -22.44
CA VAL A 496 -16.08 10.50 -21.92
C VAL A 496 -16.11 10.09 -20.44
N LEU A 497 -16.96 10.72 -19.63
CA LEU A 497 -17.10 10.37 -18.21
C LEU A 497 -17.64 8.94 -18.03
N MET A 498 -18.59 8.51 -18.84
CA MET A 498 -19.11 7.14 -18.81
C MET A 498 -18.00 6.12 -19.13
N PHE A 499 -17.22 6.34 -20.18
CA PHE A 499 -16.10 5.46 -20.52
C PHE A 499 -15.03 5.45 -19.42
N ALA A 500 -14.72 6.60 -18.82
CA ALA A 500 -13.79 6.68 -17.69
C ALA A 500 -14.29 5.89 -16.48
N ALA A 501 -15.60 5.97 -16.18
CA ALA A 501 -16.21 5.21 -15.09
C ALA A 501 -16.20 3.68 -15.36
N VAL A 502 -16.50 3.25 -16.58
CA VAL A 502 -16.43 1.85 -17.00
C VAL A 502 -14.98 1.35 -16.92
N ALA A 503 -14.01 2.11 -17.44
CA ALA A 503 -12.59 1.78 -17.33
C ALA A 503 -12.17 1.60 -15.87
N TYR A 504 -12.54 2.54 -15.01
CA TYR A 504 -12.28 2.44 -13.58
C TYR A 504 -12.89 1.18 -12.95
N ALA A 505 -14.15 0.88 -13.25
CA ALA A 505 -14.86 -0.27 -12.69
C ALA A 505 -14.21 -1.61 -13.12
N VAL A 506 -13.89 -1.75 -14.42
CA VAL A 506 -13.23 -2.95 -14.97
C VAL A 506 -11.87 -3.16 -14.34
N VAL A 507 -11.02 -2.13 -14.33
CA VAL A 507 -9.67 -2.21 -13.76
C VAL A 507 -9.71 -2.47 -12.26
N ALA A 508 -10.60 -1.79 -11.53
CA ALA A 508 -10.76 -2.00 -10.10
C ALA A 508 -11.25 -3.43 -9.77
N ASN A 509 -12.08 -4.02 -10.62
CA ASN A 509 -12.53 -5.41 -10.44
C ASN A 509 -11.39 -6.40 -10.73
N ALA A 510 -10.64 -6.20 -11.80
CA ALA A 510 -9.49 -7.03 -12.15
C ALA A 510 -8.38 -6.99 -11.07
N MET A 511 -8.07 -5.79 -10.55
CA MET A 511 -7.09 -5.64 -9.46
C MET A 511 -7.58 -6.27 -8.15
N ARG A 512 -8.89 -6.27 -7.87
CA ARG A 512 -9.46 -7.02 -6.75
C ARG A 512 -9.24 -8.52 -6.91
N GLY A 513 -9.45 -9.07 -8.10
CA GLY A 513 -9.20 -10.49 -8.41
C GLY A 513 -7.74 -10.87 -8.13
N ILE A 514 -6.77 -10.09 -8.61
CA ILE A 514 -5.34 -10.29 -8.36
C ILE A 514 -5.02 -10.21 -6.85
N ALA A 515 -5.54 -9.21 -6.16
CA ALA A 515 -5.32 -9.05 -4.71
C ALA A 515 -5.93 -10.22 -3.90
N GLN A 516 -7.09 -10.75 -4.32
CA GLN A 516 -7.71 -11.92 -3.70
C GLN A 516 -6.92 -13.20 -3.92
N ALA A 517 -6.45 -13.43 -5.14
CA ALA A 517 -5.60 -14.59 -5.45
C ALA A 517 -4.31 -14.61 -4.61
N ARG A 518 -3.80 -13.44 -4.22
CA ARG A 518 -2.57 -13.29 -3.41
C ARG A 518 -2.82 -13.07 -1.91
N ARG A 519 -4.04 -13.27 -1.41
CA ARG A 519 -4.34 -13.07 0.04
C ARG A 519 -3.42 -13.88 0.96
N ALA A 520 -3.11 -15.13 0.59
CA ALA A 520 -2.22 -15.98 1.37
C ALA A 520 -0.80 -15.38 1.45
N GLU A 521 -0.24 -14.88 0.34
CA GLU A 521 1.08 -14.26 0.29
C GLU A 521 1.16 -13.00 1.16
N VAL A 522 0.16 -12.14 1.04
CA VAL A 522 0.03 -10.93 1.88
C VAL A 522 -0.08 -11.30 3.35
N GLY A 523 -0.87 -12.36 3.66
CA GLY A 523 -1.02 -12.87 5.02
C GLY A 523 0.32 -13.31 5.62
N VAL A 524 1.08 -14.14 4.90
CA VAL A 524 2.40 -14.62 5.34
C VAL A 524 3.38 -13.46 5.53
N THR A 525 3.45 -12.54 4.57
CA THR A 525 4.37 -11.39 4.65
C THR A 525 4.06 -10.49 5.86
N ARG A 526 2.78 -10.28 6.18
CA ARG A 526 2.36 -9.56 7.40
C ARG A 526 2.71 -10.32 8.68
N LEU A 527 2.62 -11.65 8.67
CA LEU A 527 3.00 -12.48 9.81
C LEU A 527 4.52 -12.42 10.08
N LEU A 528 5.33 -12.19 9.06
CA LEU A 528 6.76 -11.93 9.21
C LEU A 528 7.08 -10.54 9.79
N GLY A 529 6.08 -9.69 10.01
CA GLY A 529 6.26 -8.33 10.55
C GLY A 529 6.57 -7.27 9.50
N ALA A 530 6.27 -7.52 8.22
CA ALA A 530 6.47 -6.55 7.14
C ALA A 530 5.69 -5.26 7.38
N ARG A 531 6.30 -4.13 7.03
CA ARG A 531 5.65 -2.83 7.04
C ARG A 531 4.62 -2.75 5.91
N ASP A 532 3.57 -1.96 6.09
CA ASP A 532 2.49 -1.83 5.10
C ASP A 532 2.98 -1.45 3.69
N TRP A 533 4.01 -0.60 3.57
CA TRP A 533 4.57 -0.23 2.28
C TRP A 533 5.31 -1.39 1.58
N MET A 534 5.92 -2.31 2.33
CA MET A 534 6.57 -3.52 1.78
C MET A 534 5.54 -4.48 1.18
N VAL A 535 4.35 -4.49 1.76
CA VAL A 535 3.24 -5.34 1.30
C VAL A 535 2.50 -4.72 0.12
N ARG A 536 2.25 -3.40 0.17
CA ARG A 536 1.48 -2.67 -0.87
C ARG A 536 2.32 -2.27 -2.07
N GLY A 537 3.60 -1.97 -1.85
CA GLY A 537 4.49 -1.44 -2.87
C GLY A 537 4.54 -2.24 -4.17
N PRO A 538 4.76 -3.57 -4.13
CA PRO A 538 4.79 -4.39 -5.34
C PRO A 538 3.49 -4.32 -6.17
N PHE A 539 2.32 -4.24 -5.54
CA PHE A 539 1.03 -4.10 -6.24
C PHE A 539 0.89 -2.74 -6.92
N VAL A 540 1.39 -1.68 -6.29
CA VAL A 540 1.39 -0.33 -6.88
C VAL A 540 2.28 -0.29 -8.11
N VAL A 541 3.48 -0.89 -8.05
CA VAL A 541 4.38 -0.99 -9.20
C VAL A 541 3.76 -1.81 -10.32
N GLU A 542 3.12 -2.94 -10.01
CA GLU A 542 2.41 -3.77 -10.99
C GLU A 542 1.27 -3.00 -11.67
N GLY A 543 0.48 -2.24 -10.91
CA GLY A 543 -0.57 -1.37 -11.47
C GLY A 543 0.00 -0.25 -12.34
N LEU A 544 1.08 0.38 -11.90
CA LEU A 544 1.76 1.45 -12.64
C LEU A 544 2.33 0.94 -13.96
N THR A 545 3.01 -0.22 -13.95
CA THR A 545 3.57 -0.82 -15.18
C THR A 545 2.46 -1.24 -16.15
N THR A 546 1.39 -1.87 -15.65
CA THR A 546 0.24 -2.24 -16.49
C THR A 546 -0.41 -1.00 -17.12
N GLY A 547 -0.63 0.06 -16.34
CA GLY A 547 -1.20 1.32 -16.82
C GLY A 547 -0.29 2.05 -17.81
N ALA A 548 1.03 2.06 -17.56
CA ALA A 548 2.02 2.67 -18.46
C ALA A 548 2.06 1.98 -19.83
N ILE A 549 2.12 0.65 -19.83
CA ILE A 549 2.16 -0.15 -21.07
C ILE A 549 0.83 -0.01 -21.83
N ALA A 550 -0.31 -0.07 -21.13
CA ALA A 550 -1.62 0.11 -21.75
C ALA A 550 -1.79 1.52 -22.35
N GLY A 551 -1.35 2.56 -21.64
CA GLY A 551 -1.37 3.94 -22.13
C GLY A 551 -0.44 4.15 -23.33
N ALA A 552 0.77 3.58 -23.30
CA ALA A 552 1.70 3.63 -24.41
C ALA A 552 1.16 2.89 -25.65
N LEU A 553 0.53 1.73 -25.47
CA LEU A 553 -0.09 0.96 -26.55
C LEU A 553 -1.26 1.73 -27.17
N ALA A 554 -2.14 2.27 -26.34
CA ALA A 554 -3.25 3.10 -26.80
C ALA A 554 -2.76 4.34 -27.57
N ALA A 555 -1.76 5.03 -27.05
CA ALA A 555 -1.14 6.18 -27.68
C ALA A 555 -0.49 5.81 -29.01
N ALA A 556 0.20 4.67 -29.10
CA ALA A 556 0.80 4.19 -30.34
C ALA A 556 -0.25 3.91 -31.44
N VAL A 557 -1.40 3.32 -31.07
CA VAL A 557 -2.49 3.06 -32.03
C VAL A 557 -3.10 4.36 -32.50
N VAL A 558 -3.40 5.32 -31.59
CA VAL A 558 -3.95 6.64 -31.96
C VAL A 558 -2.97 7.42 -32.83
N ALA A 559 -1.67 7.42 -32.50
CA ALA A 559 -0.63 8.05 -33.32
C ALA A 559 -0.49 7.39 -34.70
N GLY A 560 -0.53 6.05 -34.75
CA GLY A 560 -0.51 5.30 -36.00
C GLY A 560 -1.69 5.62 -36.91
N ALA A 561 -2.91 5.69 -36.35
CA ALA A 561 -4.12 6.09 -37.06
C ALA A 561 -4.00 7.51 -37.61
N TYR A 562 -3.49 8.46 -36.80
CA TYR A 562 -3.22 9.83 -37.25
C TYR A 562 -2.21 9.88 -38.41
N LEU A 563 -1.07 9.19 -38.31
CA LEU A 563 -0.06 9.15 -39.35
C LEU A 563 -0.56 8.51 -40.66
N LEU A 564 -1.37 7.45 -40.56
CA LEU A 564 -2.03 6.83 -41.71
C LEU A 564 -3.01 7.78 -42.38
N ALA A 565 -3.86 8.44 -41.60
CA ALA A 565 -4.84 9.38 -42.09
C ALA A 565 -4.19 10.59 -42.82
N THR A 566 -3.08 11.11 -42.24
CA THR A 566 -2.36 12.24 -42.85
C THR A 566 -1.54 11.87 -44.09
N ARG A 567 -1.05 10.60 -44.17
CA ARG A 567 -0.27 10.13 -45.34
C ARG A 567 -1.13 9.73 -46.52
N PHE A 568 -2.26 9.05 -46.28
CA PHE A 568 -3.05 8.43 -47.33
C PHE A 568 -4.35 9.18 -47.63
N GLY A 569 -4.76 10.13 -46.79
CA GLY A 569 -6.04 10.84 -46.93
C GLY A 569 -5.97 12.28 -46.46
N ALA A 570 -4.90 13.02 -46.75
CA ALA A 570 -4.67 14.37 -46.21
C ALA A 570 -5.82 15.36 -46.49
N SER A 571 -6.40 15.34 -47.69
CA SER A 571 -7.54 16.20 -48.06
C SER A 571 -8.81 15.82 -47.33
N VAL A 572 -9.10 14.53 -47.23
CA VAL A 572 -10.29 13.98 -46.55
C VAL A 572 -10.15 14.16 -45.03
N TYR A 573 -8.93 13.98 -44.51
CA TYR A 573 -8.63 14.14 -43.07
C TYR A 573 -8.98 15.55 -42.59
N VAL A 574 -8.54 16.61 -43.31
CA VAL A 574 -8.80 18.00 -42.93
C VAL A 574 -10.29 18.31 -42.97
N GLN A 575 -11.05 17.68 -43.87
CA GLN A 575 -12.51 17.86 -43.95
C GLN A 575 -13.26 17.15 -42.82
N ILE A 576 -12.82 15.94 -42.41
CA ILE A 576 -13.50 15.16 -41.37
C ILE A 576 -13.11 15.62 -39.96
N LEU A 577 -11.83 15.97 -39.75
CA LEU A 577 -11.29 16.35 -38.45
C LEU A 577 -10.61 17.74 -38.50
N PRO A 578 -11.38 18.80 -38.70
CA PRO A 578 -10.83 20.16 -38.77
C PRO A 578 -10.18 20.56 -37.43
N GLY A 579 -9.00 21.19 -37.51
CA GLY A 579 -8.28 21.68 -36.32
C GLY A 579 -7.56 20.63 -35.50
N VAL A 580 -7.55 19.36 -35.93
CA VAL A 580 -6.74 18.32 -35.30
C VAL A 580 -5.35 18.29 -35.95
N ASP A 581 -4.48 19.17 -35.48
CA ASP A 581 -3.10 19.26 -35.94
C ASP A 581 -2.15 18.38 -35.07
N ALA A 582 -0.88 18.29 -35.48
CA ALA A 582 0.13 17.49 -34.77
C ALA A 582 0.33 17.94 -33.31
N THR A 583 0.01 19.17 -32.98
CA THR A 583 0.16 19.72 -31.61
C THR A 583 -0.95 19.20 -30.72
N VAL A 584 -2.19 19.22 -31.19
CA VAL A 584 -3.36 18.65 -30.49
C VAL A 584 -3.17 17.15 -30.26
N VAL A 585 -2.72 16.43 -31.31
CA VAL A 585 -2.46 14.98 -31.18
C VAL A 585 -1.42 14.71 -30.10
N ARG A 586 -0.31 15.45 -30.06
CA ARG A 586 0.71 15.28 -28.98
C ARG A 586 0.13 15.48 -27.59
N TYR A 587 -0.72 16.49 -27.37
CA TYR A 587 -1.37 16.69 -26.07
C TYR A 587 -2.32 15.53 -25.72
N VAL A 588 -3.09 15.03 -26.67
CA VAL A 588 -3.99 13.89 -26.45
C VAL A 588 -3.17 12.62 -26.13
N LEU A 589 -2.08 12.36 -26.86
CA LEU A 589 -1.20 11.22 -26.56
C LEU A 589 -0.60 11.30 -25.17
N ALA A 590 -0.10 12.47 -24.76
CA ALA A 590 0.41 12.71 -23.42
C ALA A 590 -0.68 12.49 -22.35
N ALA A 591 -1.91 12.98 -22.60
CA ALA A 591 -3.05 12.78 -21.71
C ALA A 591 -3.44 11.30 -21.58
N VAL A 592 -3.44 10.54 -22.67
CA VAL A 592 -3.73 9.08 -22.67
C VAL A 592 -2.69 8.32 -21.86
N ILE A 593 -1.40 8.61 -22.02
CA ILE A 593 -0.32 7.96 -21.25
C ILE A 593 -0.45 8.30 -19.77
N THR A 594 -0.66 9.58 -19.42
CA THR A 594 -0.81 10.00 -18.02
C THR A 594 -2.07 9.42 -17.38
N ALA A 595 -3.18 9.36 -18.11
CA ALA A 595 -4.41 8.72 -17.65
C ALA A 595 -4.19 7.21 -17.38
N GLY A 596 -3.44 6.51 -18.23
CA GLY A 596 -3.07 5.11 -18.03
C GLY A 596 -2.27 4.91 -16.74
N LEU A 597 -1.26 5.74 -16.50
CA LEU A 597 -0.45 5.72 -15.27
C LEU A 597 -1.32 5.96 -14.01
N LEU A 598 -2.19 6.96 -14.06
CA LEU A 598 -3.06 7.32 -12.94
C LEU A 598 -4.11 6.23 -12.65
N LEU A 599 -4.75 5.70 -13.69
CA LEU A 599 -5.73 4.60 -13.55
C LEU A 599 -5.07 3.35 -12.97
N GLY A 600 -3.91 2.94 -13.49
CA GLY A 600 -3.19 1.77 -13.01
C GLY A 600 -2.78 1.89 -11.53
N THR A 601 -2.25 3.05 -11.12
CA THR A 601 -1.84 3.28 -9.73
C THR A 601 -3.02 3.41 -8.77
N ALA A 602 -4.05 4.18 -9.13
CA ALA A 602 -5.23 4.40 -8.29
C ALA A 602 -6.01 3.11 -8.05
N THR A 603 -6.21 2.30 -9.10
CA THR A 603 -6.94 1.03 -9.00
C THR A 603 -6.18 -0.02 -8.20
N ALA A 604 -4.84 -0.07 -8.30
CA ALA A 604 -3.99 -0.95 -7.49
C ALA A 604 -4.10 -0.58 -6.00
N MET A 605 -4.07 0.71 -5.65
CA MET A 605 -4.21 1.18 -4.26
C MET A 605 -5.60 0.86 -3.68
N LEU A 606 -6.66 1.12 -4.45
CA LEU A 606 -8.04 0.92 -4.00
C LEU A 606 -8.43 -0.57 -3.96
N GLY A 607 -7.99 -1.35 -4.94
CA GLY A 607 -8.18 -2.80 -4.98
C GLY A 607 -7.58 -3.49 -3.74
N PHE A 608 -6.37 -3.07 -3.34
CA PHE A 608 -5.72 -3.58 -2.14
C PHE A 608 -6.49 -3.22 -0.85
N ARG A 609 -7.00 -1.98 -0.72
CA ARG A 609 -7.75 -1.55 0.50
C ARG A 609 -9.02 -2.38 0.72
N LYS A 610 -9.81 -2.63 -0.34
CA LYS A 610 -11.08 -3.39 -0.26
C LYS A 610 -10.88 -4.90 -0.10
N ALA A 611 -9.76 -5.46 -0.56
CA ALA A 611 -9.47 -6.89 -0.42
C ALA A 611 -9.06 -7.28 1.03
N HIS A 612 -8.72 -6.31 1.88
CA HIS A 612 -8.15 -6.50 3.22
C HIS A 612 -8.92 -5.78 4.33
N ALA A 613 -10.04 -5.12 4.03
CA ALA A 613 -11.03 -4.65 4.99
C ALA A 613 -11.98 -5.79 5.35
#